data_715b44d5e38a4436f4d3a1a121299a77
#
_entry.id   715b44d5e38a4436f4d3a1a121299a77
#
_cell.length_a   1.000
_cell.length_b   1.000
_cell.length_c   1.000
_cell.angle_alpha   90.00
_cell.angle_beta   90.00
_cell.angle_gamma   90.00
#
_symmetry.space_group_name_H-M   'P 1'
#
loop_
_entity.id
_entity.type
_entity.pdbx_description
1 polymer ?
#
loop_
_entity_poly.entity_id
_entity_poly.type
_entity_poly.pdbx_seq_one_letter_code
_entity_poly.pdbx_strand_id
1 'polypeptide(L)'
;MLDAVTDETKLLFVCSPGNPTCKAIPLSEIEKIASSSKYTGLVVVDEAYVDFSDKGSAVELINKYPNIVVLQTLSKAFGLAGIRCGFCLGSPDVIQLMNNVKAPYNVNSLTSEVAINAMKSIDTLEKNIAALLSQRTVVKTQLESLDFVTKVFPSDSNFLLFQVKDKALELYKTMADTGVVTRFRGNEMHCTEGIRVTIGTEEENAKFLELLKKTWADLH
;
A
#
# COMPACT_ATOMS: atom_id res chain seq x y z
N MET A 1 8.81 15.57 8.44
CA MET A 1 9.38 14.40 9.15
C MET A 1 10.64 14.77 9.91
N LEU A 2 11.69 15.32 9.29
CA LEU A 2 12.94 15.66 10.00
C LEU A 2 12.80 16.70 11.13
N ASP A 3 11.78 17.54 11.09
CA ASP A 3 11.53 18.52 12.18
C ASP A 3 10.94 17.87 13.45
N ALA A 4 10.42 16.65 13.34
CA ALA A 4 9.91 15.87 14.47
C ALA A 4 10.93 14.88 15.04
N VAL A 5 12.13 14.79 14.46
CA VAL A 5 13.21 13.91 14.92
C VAL A 5 13.88 14.49 16.14
N THR A 6 14.17 13.64 17.13
CA THR A 6 14.94 13.95 18.34
C THR A 6 16.08 12.96 18.48
N ASP A 7 16.98 13.17 19.44
CA ASP A 7 18.09 12.24 19.74
C ASP A 7 17.60 10.85 20.16
N GLU A 8 16.37 10.75 20.65
CA GLU A 8 15.71 9.49 21.03
C GLU A 8 15.09 8.75 19.83
N THR A 9 14.95 9.40 18.67
CA THR A 9 14.35 8.81 17.46
C THR A 9 15.33 7.82 16.84
N LYS A 10 15.02 6.51 16.88
CA LYS A 10 15.88 5.45 16.36
C LYS A 10 15.36 4.85 15.06
N LEU A 11 14.04 4.86 14.85
CA LEU A 11 13.38 4.32 13.64
C LEU A 11 12.44 5.38 13.06
N LEU A 12 12.53 5.57 11.75
CA LEU A 12 11.65 6.43 10.98
C LEU A 12 11.00 5.60 9.88
N PHE A 13 9.69 5.39 9.97
CA PHE A 13 8.94 4.61 8.99
C PHE A 13 8.39 5.50 7.87
N VAL A 14 8.64 5.10 6.63
CA VAL A 14 8.19 5.75 5.41
C VAL A 14 7.39 4.74 4.58
N CYS A 15 6.06 4.83 4.59
CA CYS A 15 5.22 3.97 3.75
C CYS A 15 5.17 4.55 2.32
N SER A 16 5.64 3.79 1.33
CA SER A 16 5.74 4.25 -0.07
C SER A 16 5.57 3.11 -1.08
N PRO A 17 4.43 3.00 -1.78
CA PRO A 17 3.20 3.78 -1.63
C PRO A 17 2.50 3.61 -0.29
N GLY A 18 1.96 4.71 0.24
CA GLY A 18 1.35 4.74 1.57
C GLY A 18 -0.07 4.15 1.62
N ASN A 19 -0.44 3.59 2.76
CA ASN A 19 -1.79 3.17 3.07
C ASN A 19 -2.30 3.97 4.29
N PRO A 20 -3.38 4.74 4.15
CA PRO A 20 -4.34 4.79 3.03
C PRO A 20 -4.05 5.84 1.97
N THR A 21 -2.97 6.61 2.07
CA THR A 21 -2.69 7.80 1.26
C THR A 21 -2.47 7.53 -0.23
N CYS A 22 -2.28 6.29 -0.63
CA CYS A 22 -2.11 5.80 -2.01
C CYS A 22 -0.81 6.23 -2.72
N LYS A 23 -0.15 7.28 -2.27
CA LYS A 23 0.98 7.90 -2.98
C LYS A 23 2.32 7.28 -2.64
N ALA A 24 3.15 7.10 -3.67
CA ALA A 24 4.57 6.87 -3.51
C ALA A 24 5.29 8.17 -3.17
N ILE A 25 6.28 8.07 -2.28
CA ILE A 25 7.19 9.15 -1.93
C ILE A 25 8.37 9.08 -2.91
N PRO A 26 8.75 10.20 -3.57
CA PRO A 26 9.90 10.21 -4.47
C PRO A 26 11.16 9.72 -3.80
N LEU A 27 11.97 8.91 -4.49
CA LEU A 27 13.24 8.39 -3.95
C LEU A 27 14.17 9.51 -3.48
N SER A 28 14.16 10.66 -4.14
CA SER A 28 14.92 11.85 -3.73
C SER A 28 14.52 12.38 -2.34
N GLU A 29 13.27 12.22 -1.92
CA GLU A 29 12.83 12.62 -0.59
C GLU A 29 13.26 11.59 0.47
N ILE A 30 13.24 10.30 0.13
CA ILE A 30 13.79 9.24 0.99
C ILE A 30 15.29 9.43 1.17
N GLU A 31 16.01 9.74 0.08
CA GLU A 31 17.42 10.05 0.08
C GLU A 31 17.77 11.24 0.97
N LYS A 32 17.00 12.32 0.92
CA LYS A 32 17.17 13.49 1.81
C LYS A 32 17.04 13.12 3.28
N ILE A 33 16.12 12.21 3.62
CA ILE A 33 15.96 11.75 4.99
C ILE A 33 17.18 10.92 5.40
N ALA A 34 17.57 9.95 4.57
CA ALA A 34 18.67 9.04 4.86
C ALA A 34 20.05 9.72 4.97
N SER A 35 20.26 10.80 4.19
CA SER A 35 21.50 11.59 4.17
C SER A 35 21.54 12.73 5.19
N SER A 36 20.46 12.96 5.93
CA SER A 36 20.36 14.10 6.85
C SER A 36 21.23 13.91 8.08
N SER A 37 22.09 14.90 8.37
CA SER A 37 22.88 14.94 9.60
C SER A 37 22.05 15.12 10.88
N LYS A 38 20.76 15.48 10.75
CA LYS A 38 19.83 15.59 11.87
C LYS A 38 19.29 14.24 12.36
N TYR A 39 19.53 13.17 11.58
CA TYR A 39 18.99 11.86 11.88
C TYR A 39 20.03 10.76 11.68
N THR A 40 20.29 10.00 12.73
CA THR A 40 21.29 8.94 12.77
C THR A 40 20.70 7.53 12.90
N GLY A 41 19.36 7.43 12.94
CA GLY A 41 18.63 6.17 13.05
C GLY A 41 18.38 5.49 11.69
N LEU A 42 17.61 4.41 11.71
CA LEU A 42 17.24 3.66 10.51
C LEU A 42 16.00 4.26 9.84
N VAL A 43 16.05 4.44 8.53
CA VAL A 43 14.92 4.77 7.67
C VAL A 43 14.31 3.48 7.14
N VAL A 44 13.16 3.10 7.67
CA VAL A 44 12.44 1.89 7.25
C VAL A 44 11.40 2.27 6.19
N VAL A 45 11.63 1.85 4.96
CA VAL A 45 10.73 2.11 3.84
C VAL A 45 9.81 0.89 3.67
N ASP A 46 8.53 1.07 3.97
CA ASP A 46 7.52 0.03 3.76
C ASP A 46 6.99 0.13 2.31
N GLU A 47 7.43 -0.80 1.49
CA GLU A 47 7.14 -0.94 0.08
C GLU A 47 6.11 -2.04 -0.22
N ALA A 48 5.16 -2.28 0.67
CA ALA A 48 4.16 -3.33 0.47
C ALA A 48 3.35 -3.19 -0.84
N TYR A 49 3.35 -2.02 -1.47
CA TYR A 49 2.60 -1.71 -2.70
C TYR A 49 3.49 -1.24 -3.85
N VAL A 50 4.81 -1.38 -3.77
CA VAL A 50 5.76 -0.85 -4.75
C VAL A 50 5.55 -1.41 -6.16
N ASP A 51 5.12 -2.66 -6.27
CA ASP A 51 4.88 -3.34 -7.55
C ASP A 51 3.83 -2.64 -8.44
N PHE A 52 2.97 -1.79 -7.85
CA PHE A 52 1.93 -1.04 -8.57
C PHE A 52 2.35 0.39 -8.94
N SER A 53 3.59 0.76 -8.63
CA SER A 53 4.14 2.11 -8.81
C SER A 53 5.22 2.14 -9.88
N ASP A 54 5.26 3.20 -10.65
CA ASP A 54 6.32 3.53 -11.61
C ASP A 54 7.44 4.42 -11.02
N LYS A 55 7.42 4.64 -9.70
CA LYS A 55 8.32 5.61 -9.03
C LYS A 55 9.66 5.00 -8.56
N GLY A 56 9.89 3.71 -8.84
CA GLY A 56 11.08 3.00 -8.41
C GLY A 56 11.00 2.50 -6.95
N SER A 57 12.02 1.78 -6.53
CA SER A 57 12.14 1.18 -5.20
C SER A 57 13.33 1.75 -4.44
N ALA A 58 13.17 2.00 -3.14
CA ALA A 58 14.25 2.43 -2.26
C ALA A 58 15.36 1.36 -2.09
N VAL A 59 15.16 0.15 -2.61
CA VAL A 59 16.22 -0.88 -2.72
C VAL A 59 17.46 -0.33 -3.45
N GLU A 60 17.27 0.54 -4.43
CA GLU A 60 18.35 1.19 -5.17
C GLU A 60 19.25 2.06 -4.30
N LEU A 61 18.74 2.53 -3.17
CA LEU A 61 19.46 3.41 -2.25
C LEU A 61 20.26 2.68 -1.17
N ILE A 62 20.01 1.38 -0.92
CA ILE A 62 20.60 0.62 0.18
C ILE A 62 22.13 0.63 0.12
N ASN A 63 22.73 0.47 -1.06
CA ASN A 63 24.18 0.45 -1.23
C ASN A 63 24.83 1.81 -0.95
N LYS A 64 24.08 2.91 -1.12
CA LYS A 64 24.55 4.27 -0.89
C LYS A 64 24.31 4.73 0.55
N TYR A 65 23.20 4.28 1.15
CA TYR A 65 22.75 4.66 2.49
C TYR A 65 22.51 3.41 3.36
N PRO A 66 23.53 2.96 4.13
CA PRO A 66 23.42 1.74 4.92
C PRO A 66 22.39 1.81 6.06
N ASN A 67 21.86 2.99 6.35
CA ASN A 67 20.76 3.21 7.30
C ASN A 67 19.36 3.07 6.66
N ILE A 68 19.25 2.73 5.37
CA ILE A 68 17.97 2.40 4.73
C ILE A 68 17.69 0.90 4.91
N VAL A 69 16.44 0.62 5.29
CA VAL A 69 15.87 -0.74 5.35
C VAL A 69 14.58 -0.73 4.54
N VAL A 70 14.43 -1.68 3.62
CA VAL A 70 13.25 -1.79 2.76
C VAL A 70 12.47 -3.04 3.10
N LEU A 71 11.15 -2.89 3.29
CA LEU A 71 10.23 -4.00 3.54
C LEU A 71 9.36 -4.24 2.31
N GLN A 72 9.34 -5.47 1.81
CA GLN A 72 8.50 -5.90 0.69
C GLN A 72 7.72 -7.17 1.04
N THR A 73 6.67 -7.50 0.29
CA THR A 73 5.79 -8.63 0.62
C THR A 73 5.20 -9.29 -0.63
N LEU A 74 4.99 -10.60 -0.56
CA LEU A 74 4.23 -11.34 -1.55
C LEU A 74 2.69 -11.24 -1.34
N SER A 75 2.25 -10.53 -0.30
CA SER A 75 0.84 -10.47 0.08
C SER A 75 -0.03 -9.63 -0.84
N LYS A 76 0.54 -8.75 -1.68
CA LYS A 76 -0.19 -7.77 -2.49
C LYS A 76 -0.16 -8.11 -3.97
N ALA A 77 0.85 -7.70 -4.71
CA ALA A 77 0.93 -7.92 -6.16
C ALA A 77 0.90 -9.41 -6.54
N PHE A 78 1.57 -10.24 -5.76
CA PHE A 78 1.58 -11.69 -5.97
C PHE A 78 0.28 -12.40 -5.52
N GLY A 79 -0.63 -11.72 -4.80
CA GLY A 79 -1.87 -12.32 -4.32
C GLY A 79 -1.69 -13.38 -3.23
N LEU A 80 -0.52 -13.50 -2.62
CA LEU A 80 -0.12 -14.59 -1.73
C LEU A 80 -0.19 -14.20 -0.23
N ALA A 81 -1.21 -13.45 0.16
CA ALA A 81 -1.37 -13.00 1.56
C ALA A 81 -1.42 -14.18 2.56
N GLY A 82 -1.96 -15.34 2.14
CA GLY A 82 -2.13 -16.52 2.98
C GLY A 82 -0.82 -17.20 3.41
N ILE A 83 0.26 -17.09 2.61
CA ILE A 83 1.53 -17.74 2.95
C ILE A 83 2.38 -16.96 3.95
N ARG A 84 1.99 -15.74 4.29
CA ARG A 84 2.65 -14.88 5.29
C ARG A 84 4.15 -14.68 5.03
N CYS A 85 4.54 -14.39 3.78
CA CYS A 85 5.91 -14.20 3.36
C CYS A 85 6.18 -12.75 2.93
N GLY A 86 7.26 -12.20 3.43
CA GLY A 86 7.79 -10.88 3.07
C GLY A 86 9.30 -10.85 3.21
N PHE A 87 9.89 -9.75 2.79
CA PHE A 87 11.33 -9.55 2.72
C PHE A 87 11.73 -8.28 3.47
N CYS A 88 12.88 -8.33 4.10
CA CYS A 88 13.58 -7.18 4.63
C CYS A 88 14.94 -7.10 3.95
N LEU A 89 15.22 -5.99 3.28
CA LEU A 89 16.46 -5.72 2.59
C LEU A 89 17.15 -4.53 3.28
N GLY A 90 18.45 -4.65 3.52
CA GLY A 90 19.21 -3.61 4.20
C GLY A 90 20.69 -3.95 4.28
N SER A 91 21.48 -3.15 5.00
CA SER A 91 22.89 -3.43 5.21
C SER A 91 23.10 -4.77 5.94
N PRO A 92 24.20 -5.51 5.67
CA PRO A 92 24.47 -6.78 6.33
C PRO A 92 24.40 -6.73 7.86
N ASP A 93 24.89 -5.66 8.47
CA ASP A 93 24.90 -5.50 9.92
C ASP A 93 23.48 -5.43 10.50
N VAL A 94 22.58 -4.67 9.87
CA VAL A 94 21.17 -4.56 10.29
C VAL A 94 20.46 -5.91 10.10
N ILE A 95 20.67 -6.56 8.95
CA ILE A 95 20.05 -7.85 8.67
C ILE A 95 20.56 -8.93 9.64
N GLN A 96 21.85 -8.89 10.01
CA GLN A 96 22.38 -9.80 11.00
C GLN A 96 21.72 -9.63 12.38
N LEU A 97 21.52 -8.38 12.83
CA LEU A 97 20.79 -8.10 14.08
C LEU A 97 19.35 -8.65 14.02
N MET A 98 18.66 -8.47 12.91
CA MET A 98 17.30 -9.03 12.73
C MET A 98 17.30 -10.55 12.75
N ASN A 99 18.30 -11.18 12.13
CA ASN A 99 18.46 -12.65 12.15
C ASN A 99 18.70 -13.20 13.56
N ASN A 100 19.38 -12.45 14.42
CA ASN A 100 19.67 -12.88 15.80
C ASN A 100 18.41 -12.91 16.67
N VAL A 101 17.39 -12.08 16.35
CA VAL A 101 16.17 -11.93 17.18
C VAL A 101 14.93 -12.57 16.54
N LYS A 102 14.95 -12.88 15.24
CA LYS A 102 13.80 -13.54 14.59
C LYS A 102 13.55 -14.92 15.18
N ALA A 103 12.26 -15.32 15.19
CA ALA A 103 11.90 -16.68 15.58
C ALA A 103 12.58 -17.72 14.65
N PRO A 104 13.11 -18.82 15.20
CA PRO A 104 13.62 -19.91 14.36
C PRO A 104 12.48 -20.49 13.51
N TYR A 105 12.80 -20.93 12.30
CA TYR A 105 11.84 -21.55 11.36
C TYR A 105 10.62 -20.67 11.04
N ASN A 106 10.77 -19.34 11.07
CA ASN A 106 9.70 -18.38 10.82
C ASN A 106 9.09 -18.48 9.40
N VAL A 107 9.81 -19.04 8.43
CA VAL A 107 9.31 -19.40 7.10
C VAL A 107 9.41 -20.92 6.95
N ASN A 108 8.29 -21.60 6.79
CA ASN A 108 8.26 -23.05 6.61
C ASN A 108 8.53 -23.47 5.15
N SER A 109 8.78 -24.77 4.92
CA SER A 109 9.13 -25.29 3.60
C SER A 109 8.01 -25.12 2.56
N LEU A 110 6.73 -25.26 2.94
CA LEU A 110 5.60 -25.07 2.05
C LEU A 110 5.47 -23.60 1.59
N THR A 111 5.64 -22.68 2.53
CA THR A 111 5.69 -21.24 2.22
C THR A 111 6.83 -20.93 1.24
N SER A 112 8.03 -21.50 1.48
CA SER A 112 9.19 -21.29 0.62
C SER A 112 8.96 -21.84 -0.79
N GLU A 113 8.37 -23.03 -0.93
CA GLU A 113 8.07 -23.64 -2.22
C GLU A 113 7.08 -22.78 -3.03
N VAL A 114 5.98 -22.34 -2.40
CA VAL A 114 4.99 -21.47 -3.04
C VAL A 114 5.62 -20.14 -3.45
N ALA A 115 6.43 -19.53 -2.58
CA ALA A 115 7.11 -18.27 -2.87
C ALA A 115 8.09 -18.41 -4.06
N ILE A 116 8.91 -19.47 -4.09
CA ILE A 116 9.84 -19.73 -5.19
C ILE A 116 9.09 -19.93 -6.52
N ASN A 117 7.99 -20.67 -6.52
CA ASN A 117 7.18 -20.89 -7.73
C ASN A 117 6.52 -19.60 -8.21
N ALA A 118 6.06 -18.75 -7.31
CA ALA A 118 5.53 -17.43 -7.65
C ALA A 118 6.60 -16.53 -8.28
N MET A 119 7.81 -16.52 -7.72
CA MET A 119 8.93 -15.75 -8.27
C MET A 119 9.40 -16.23 -9.65
N LYS A 120 9.09 -17.48 -10.02
CA LYS A 120 9.33 -18.00 -11.39
C LYS A 120 8.24 -17.60 -12.40
N SER A 121 7.13 -17.05 -11.94
CA SER A 121 5.94 -16.72 -12.76
C SER A 121 5.78 -15.21 -12.93
N ILE A 122 6.87 -14.48 -13.13
CA ILE A 122 6.88 -13.00 -13.23
C ILE A 122 5.99 -12.51 -14.39
N ASP A 123 5.98 -13.17 -15.53
CA ASP A 123 5.12 -12.80 -16.66
C ASP A 123 3.63 -12.76 -16.26
N THR A 124 3.19 -13.68 -15.40
CA THR A 124 1.81 -13.70 -14.89
C THR A 124 1.58 -12.53 -13.93
N LEU A 125 2.54 -12.25 -13.07
CA LEU A 125 2.49 -11.11 -12.15
C LEU A 125 2.34 -9.79 -12.93
N GLU A 126 3.19 -9.55 -13.93
CA GLU A 126 3.17 -8.34 -14.74
C GLU A 126 1.84 -8.15 -15.48
N LYS A 127 1.28 -9.21 -16.06
CA LYS A 127 -0.06 -9.19 -16.69
C LYS A 127 -1.15 -8.80 -15.70
N ASN A 128 -1.12 -9.37 -14.50
CA ASN A 128 -2.09 -9.07 -13.45
C ASN A 128 -1.96 -7.63 -12.96
N ILE A 129 -0.75 -7.14 -12.76
CA ILE A 129 -0.48 -5.74 -12.41
C ILE A 129 -1.02 -4.81 -13.49
N ALA A 130 -0.71 -5.05 -14.76
CA ALA A 130 -1.18 -4.24 -15.88
C ALA A 130 -2.72 -4.17 -15.93
N ALA A 131 -3.41 -5.31 -15.73
CA ALA A 131 -4.86 -5.37 -15.66
C ALA A 131 -5.42 -4.53 -14.49
N LEU A 132 -4.84 -4.66 -13.30
CA LEU A 132 -5.25 -3.88 -12.13
C LEU A 132 -5.02 -2.37 -12.32
N LEU A 133 -3.89 -1.96 -12.91
CA LEU A 133 -3.60 -0.55 -13.20
C LEU A 133 -4.58 0.05 -14.21
N SER A 134 -4.95 -0.72 -15.25
CA SER A 134 -6.00 -0.34 -16.21
C SER A 134 -7.33 -0.13 -15.50
N GLN A 135 -7.76 -1.10 -14.71
CA GLN A 135 -9.00 -1.03 -13.93
C GLN A 135 -8.97 0.10 -12.89
N ARG A 136 -7.83 0.39 -12.28
CA ARG A 136 -7.68 1.54 -11.37
C ARG A 136 -8.05 2.86 -12.05
N THR A 137 -7.62 3.03 -13.31
CA THR A 137 -7.95 4.20 -14.11
C THR A 137 -9.46 4.29 -14.39
N VAL A 138 -10.08 3.17 -14.77
CA VAL A 138 -11.53 3.09 -15.02
C VAL A 138 -12.33 3.46 -13.77
N VAL A 139 -12.02 2.81 -12.63
CA VAL A 139 -12.73 3.07 -11.36
C VAL A 139 -12.53 4.52 -10.90
N LYS A 140 -11.31 5.04 -11.03
CA LYS A 140 -11.02 6.45 -10.70
C LYS A 140 -11.90 7.40 -11.50
N THR A 141 -11.95 7.26 -12.82
CA THR A 141 -12.75 8.11 -13.71
C THR A 141 -14.24 8.02 -13.37
N GLN A 142 -14.75 6.81 -13.10
CA GLN A 142 -16.14 6.62 -12.69
C GLN A 142 -16.47 7.28 -11.34
N LEU A 143 -15.58 7.16 -10.34
CA LEU A 143 -15.75 7.84 -9.05
C LEU A 143 -15.75 9.37 -9.20
N GLU A 144 -14.84 9.92 -10.02
CA GLU A 144 -14.76 11.35 -10.29
C GLU A 144 -16.00 11.93 -11.01
N SER A 145 -16.79 11.08 -11.67
CA SER A 145 -18.05 11.47 -12.32
C SER A 145 -19.27 11.49 -11.40
N LEU A 146 -19.13 11.04 -10.15
CA LEU A 146 -20.26 10.98 -9.20
C LEU A 146 -20.38 12.29 -8.41
N ASP A 147 -21.56 12.90 -8.44
CA ASP A 147 -21.82 14.20 -7.80
C ASP A 147 -21.58 14.22 -6.29
N PHE A 148 -21.67 13.07 -5.65
CA PHE A 148 -21.49 12.94 -4.21
C PHE A 148 -20.03 12.61 -3.82
N VAL A 149 -19.16 12.30 -4.78
CA VAL A 149 -17.72 12.12 -4.55
C VAL A 149 -17.05 13.48 -4.64
N THR A 150 -16.51 13.94 -3.54
CA THR A 150 -15.88 15.27 -3.45
C THR A 150 -14.42 15.26 -3.89
N LYS A 151 -13.75 14.11 -3.76
CA LYS A 151 -12.34 13.97 -4.12
C LYS A 151 -11.97 12.50 -4.35
N VAL A 152 -11.17 12.23 -5.38
CA VAL A 152 -10.46 10.96 -5.55
C VAL A 152 -8.97 11.27 -5.50
N PHE A 153 -8.25 10.62 -4.57
CA PHE A 153 -6.82 10.86 -4.42
C PHE A 153 -6.02 10.13 -5.51
N PRO A 154 -4.93 10.74 -6.04
CA PRO A 154 -4.02 10.03 -6.93
C PRO A 154 -3.44 8.79 -6.25
N SER A 155 -3.28 7.69 -6.99
CA SER A 155 -2.80 6.42 -6.43
C SER A 155 -1.64 5.84 -7.23
N ASP A 156 -0.63 5.38 -6.50
CA ASP A 156 0.49 4.57 -6.95
C ASP A 156 0.40 3.13 -6.39
N SER A 157 -0.79 2.72 -5.86
CA SER A 157 -1.05 1.40 -5.26
C SER A 157 -2.21 0.67 -5.97
N ASN A 158 -2.60 -0.50 -5.48
CA ASN A 158 -3.73 -1.28 -6.02
C ASN A 158 -5.09 -0.90 -5.41
N PHE A 159 -5.23 0.28 -4.84
CA PHE A 159 -6.48 0.78 -4.26
C PHE A 159 -6.59 2.28 -4.49
N LEU A 160 -7.81 2.79 -4.33
CA LEU A 160 -8.11 4.23 -4.35
C LEU A 160 -8.63 4.66 -2.97
N LEU A 161 -8.24 5.86 -2.57
CA LEU A 161 -8.89 6.60 -1.50
C LEU A 161 -9.76 7.68 -2.13
N PHE A 162 -11.03 7.77 -1.75
CA PHE A 162 -11.93 8.82 -2.19
C PHE A 162 -12.74 9.35 -1.00
N GLN A 163 -13.22 10.58 -1.12
CA GLN A 163 -14.07 11.24 -0.13
C GLN A 163 -15.45 11.47 -0.70
N VAL A 164 -16.47 11.27 0.12
CA VAL A 164 -17.86 11.58 -0.20
C VAL A 164 -18.32 12.82 0.56
N LYS A 165 -19.48 13.39 0.21
CA LYS A 165 -19.99 14.58 0.85
C LYS A 165 -20.22 14.40 2.35
N ASP A 166 -20.86 13.30 2.72
CA ASP A 166 -21.20 12.94 4.11
C ASP A 166 -21.52 11.44 4.22
N LYS A 167 -21.89 10.97 5.41
CA LYS A 167 -22.34 9.59 5.70
C LYS A 167 -21.41 8.48 5.23
N ALA A 168 -20.10 8.73 5.06
CA ALA A 168 -19.16 7.70 4.59
C ALA A 168 -19.15 6.44 5.47
N LEU A 169 -19.31 6.59 6.79
CA LEU A 169 -19.38 5.45 7.70
C LEU A 169 -20.63 4.61 7.48
N GLU A 170 -21.79 5.23 7.30
CA GLU A 170 -23.06 4.55 7.03
C GLU A 170 -23.03 3.88 5.66
N LEU A 171 -22.55 4.60 4.64
CA LEU A 171 -22.33 4.08 3.29
C LEU A 171 -21.45 2.84 3.30
N TYR A 172 -20.30 2.90 4.00
CA TYR A 172 -19.40 1.75 4.17
C TYR A 172 -20.11 0.54 4.82
N LYS A 173 -20.85 0.76 5.92
CA LYS A 173 -21.53 -0.31 6.65
C LYS A 173 -22.62 -0.97 5.79
N THR A 174 -23.47 -0.17 5.17
CA THR A 174 -24.57 -0.67 4.32
C THR A 174 -24.04 -1.44 3.11
N MET A 175 -22.97 -0.95 2.47
CA MET A 175 -22.31 -1.71 1.40
C MET A 175 -21.72 -3.03 1.88
N ALA A 176 -21.11 -3.05 3.07
CA ALA A 176 -20.56 -4.28 3.64
C ALA A 176 -21.66 -5.32 3.94
N ASP A 177 -22.80 -4.90 4.47
CA ASP A 177 -23.96 -5.76 4.74
C ASP A 177 -24.56 -6.35 3.44
N THR A 178 -24.37 -5.67 2.31
CA THR A 178 -24.80 -6.15 0.98
C THR A 178 -23.70 -6.92 0.20
N GLY A 179 -22.58 -7.20 0.85
CA GLY A 179 -21.52 -8.08 0.34
C GLY A 179 -20.38 -7.39 -0.43
N VAL A 180 -20.30 -6.06 -0.41
CA VAL A 180 -19.15 -5.31 -0.95
C VAL A 180 -18.42 -4.58 0.17
N VAL A 181 -17.29 -5.14 0.59
CA VAL A 181 -16.52 -4.66 1.74
C VAL A 181 -15.39 -3.73 1.30
N THR A 182 -15.58 -2.45 1.49
CA THR A 182 -14.54 -1.41 1.36
C THR A 182 -13.80 -1.19 2.69
N ARG A 183 -13.21 -0.03 2.91
CA ARG A 183 -12.62 0.34 4.22
C ARG A 183 -12.91 1.82 4.51
N PHE A 184 -13.63 2.08 5.58
CA PHE A 184 -13.79 3.43 6.10
C PHE A 184 -12.44 3.94 6.64
N ARG A 185 -12.08 5.18 6.28
CA ARG A 185 -10.84 5.86 6.68
C ARG A 185 -11.07 7.25 7.24
N GLY A 186 -12.33 7.62 7.45
CA GLY A 186 -12.71 8.95 7.91
C GLY A 186 -12.17 9.35 9.30
N ASN A 187 -11.66 8.40 10.07
CA ASN A 187 -11.01 8.66 11.37
C ASN A 187 -9.53 9.02 11.25
N GLU A 188 -8.94 8.87 10.06
CA GLU A 188 -7.53 9.16 9.85
C GLU A 188 -7.32 10.63 9.46
N MET A 189 -6.16 11.17 9.81
CA MET A 189 -5.82 12.56 9.53
C MET A 189 -5.93 12.85 8.01
N HIS A 190 -6.60 13.95 7.66
CA HIS A 190 -6.86 14.38 6.29
C HIS A 190 -7.76 13.44 5.45
N CYS A 191 -8.39 12.44 6.06
CA CYS A 191 -9.24 11.46 5.40
C CYS A 191 -10.73 11.61 5.75
N THR A 192 -11.17 12.77 6.24
CA THR A 192 -12.59 13.04 6.58
C THR A 192 -13.51 12.55 5.48
N GLU A 193 -14.57 11.79 5.84
CA GLU A 193 -15.50 11.14 4.90
C GLU A 193 -14.77 10.25 3.86
N GLY A 194 -13.64 9.69 4.25
CA GLY A 194 -12.76 8.88 3.39
C GLY A 194 -13.15 7.40 3.35
N ILE A 195 -13.20 6.84 2.16
CA ILE A 195 -13.39 5.41 1.90
C ILE A 195 -12.24 4.92 1.01
N ARG A 196 -11.60 3.80 1.39
CA ARG A 196 -10.62 3.12 0.56
C ARG A 196 -11.23 1.90 -0.09
N VAL A 197 -11.12 1.80 -1.42
CA VAL A 197 -11.54 0.65 -2.22
C VAL A 197 -10.34 -0.01 -2.87
N THR A 198 -10.19 -1.33 -2.73
CA THR A 198 -9.19 -2.11 -3.46
C THR A 198 -9.70 -2.38 -4.88
N ILE A 199 -8.84 -2.22 -5.86
CA ILE A 199 -9.17 -2.53 -7.26
C ILE A 199 -9.19 -4.04 -7.44
N GLY A 200 -10.28 -4.55 -7.96
CA GLY A 200 -10.51 -5.95 -8.29
C GLY A 200 -10.58 -6.20 -9.80
N THR A 201 -11.25 -7.28 -10.16
CA THR A 201 -11.61 -7.59 -11.55
C THR A 201 -12.60 -6.57 -12.10
N GLU A 202 -12.80 -6.56 -13.41
CA GLU A 202 -13.79 -5.69 -14.06
C GLU A 202 -15.19 -5.89 -13.47
N GLU A 203 -15.58 -7.14 -13.25
CA GLU A 203 -16.89 -7.52 -12.68
C GLU A 203 -17.04 -7.02 -11.23
N GLU A 204 -16.00 -7.21 -10.41
CA GLU A 204 -15.99 -6.74 -9.01
C GLU A 204 -16.07 -5.21 -8.94
N ASN A 205 -15.34 -4.53 -9.80
CA ASN A 205 -15.34 -3.07 -9.87
C ASN A 205 -16.69 -2.52 -10.34
N ALA A 206 -17.31 -3.15 -11.34
CA ALA A 206 -18.64 -2.79 -11.81
C ALA A 206 -19.69 -2.96 -10.71
N LYS A 207 -19.67 -4.09 -9.99
CA LYS A 207 -20.55 -4.34 -8.85
C LYS A 207 -20.35 -3.32 -7.72
N PHE A 208 -19.09 -2.98 -7.42
CA PHE A 208 -18.78 -1.94 -6.44
C PHE A 208 -19.42 -0.60 -6.82
N LEU A 209 -19.23 -0.15 -8.07
CA LEU A 209 -19.75 1.15 -8.54
C LEU A 209 -21.27 1.17 -8.59
N GLU A 210 -21.92 0.09 -9.00
CA GLU A 210 -23.38 -0.05 -8.99
C GLU A 210 -23.91 0.06 -7.57
N LEU A 211 -23.36 -0.72 -6.65
CA LEU A 211 -23.80 -0.74 -5.27
C LEU A 211 -23.53 0.59 -4.54
N LEU A 212 -22.39 1.23 -4.83
CA LEU A 212 -22.05 2.54 -4.30
C LEU A 212 -23.12 3.58 -4.64
N LYS A 213 -23.54 3.66 -5.92
CA LYS A 213 -24.59 4.58 -6.40
C LYS A 213 -25.94 4.27 -5.76
N LYS A 214 -26.33 3.01 -5.73
CA LYS A 214 -27.58 2.56 -5.12
C LYS A 214 -27.63 2.89 -3.63
N THR A 215 -26.61 2.48 -2.89
CA THR A 215 -26.57 2.73 -1.44
C THR A 215 -26.55 4.21 -1.11
N TRP A 216 -25.84 5.01 -1.91
CA TRP A 216 -25.89 6.47 -1.74
C TRP A 216 -27.30 7.01 -1.89
N ALA A 217 -28.02 6.60 -2.94
CA ALA A 217 -29.40 7.04 -3.17
C ALA A 217 -30.37 6.58 -2.07
N ASP A 218 -30.16 5.38 -1.51
CA ASP A 218 -30.99 4.85 -0.42
C ASP A 218 -30.77 5.57 0.92
N LEU A 219 -29.60 6.21 1.11
CA LEU A 219 -29.24 6.96 2.32
C LEU A 219 -29.66 8.44 2.27
N HIS A 220 -30.05 8.97 1.11
CA HIS A 220 -30.40 10.39 0.87
C HIS A 220 -31.75 10.57 0.20
#